data_63aa0527a465db4ee4ab39298942700a
#
_entry.id   63aa0527a465db4ee4ab39298942700a
#
_cell.length_a   1.000
_cell.length_b   1.000
_cell.length_c   1.000
_cell.angle_alpha   90.00
_cell.angle_beta   90.00
_cell.angle_gamma   90.00
#
_symmetry.space_group_name_H-M   'P 1'
#
loop_
_entity.id
_entity.type
_entity.pdbx_description
1 polymer ?
#
loop_
_entity_poly.entity_id
_entity_poly.type
_entity_poly.pdbx_seq_one_letter_code
_entity_poly.pdbx_strand_id
1 'polypeptide(L)'
;MANETQAKYHHLIPQTYMSAWSRGNGTLKVEFKNDPGVIVERNKEKIAGITDFHSIKAGMPICAQADADLIFAAVLPYTVTYEGKVIHDTLELNKVFYDFDKWEITRADGTPVSKKRILHEIEQVKIKDIEAKWSTKYENAWSAQVAVLEDKILNATTDSIPAFDREYIMKFFTALDWRGFTSNAQFESTLSWLCHDIMELGDIDIPEENRILPSLTTAEEEMRHNLLLQYYRQYLNDIGVIYQAAMANLKHTSFHFLVADGPTTFITSDPPAFVYKRPDDTLIGLLPITPRILMVQGKNTDNDGFYYITHITDEAVQRYNKIIYDNAKEFAIIN
;
A
#
# COMPACT_ATOMS: atom_id res chain seq x y z
N MET A 1 -6.11 17.44 23.30
CA MET A 1 -5.60 16.90 22.02
C MET A 1 -6.84 16.35 21.31
N ALA A 2 -7.18 16.91 20.17
CA ALA A 2 -8.34 16.49 19.40
C ALA A 2 -8.13 15.04 18.96
N ASN A 3 -9.08 14.16 19.28
CA ASN A 3 -9.16 12.84 18.68
C ASN A 3 -9.40 13.05 17.17
N GLU A 4 -8.32 13.06 16.39
CA GLU A 4 -8.44 12.83 14.97
C GLU A 4 -9.05 11.43 14.81
N THR A 5 -10.27 11.37 14.32
CA THR A 5 -10.90 10.13 13.86
C THR A 5 -10.11 9.63 12.65
N GLN A 6 -8.99 8.98 12.92
CA GLN A 6 -8.19 8.36 11.87
C GLN A 6 -9.05 7.33 11.14
N ALA A 7 -9.02 7.38 9.81
CA ALA A 7 -9.79 6.50 8.97
C ALA A 7 -9.59 5.02 9.36
N LYS A 8 -10.68 4.27 9.46
CA LYS A 8 -10.62 2.81 9.66
C LYS A 8 -10.46 2.08 8.32
N TYR A 9 -11.00 2.66 7.24
CA TYR A 9 -10.95 2.09 5.89
C TYR A 9 -9.72 2.66 5.17
N HIS A 10 -8.73 1.82 4.96
CA HIS A 10 -7.46 2.18 4.35
C HIS A 10 -7.54 1.91 2.85
N HIS A 11 -7.44 2.97 2.04
CA HIS A 11 -7.48 2.87 0.60
C HIS A 11 -6.14 2.35 0.05
N LEU A 12 -6.16 1.22 -0.62
CA LEU A 12 -5.00 0.66 -1.33
C LEU A 12 -4.68 1.48 -2.58
N ILE A 13 -5.72 2.06 -3.21
CA ILE A 13 -5.57 3.09 -4.24
C ILE A 13 -6.08 4.40 -3.65
N PRO A 14 -5.26 5.47 -3.56
CA PRO A 14 -5.65 6.70 -2.90
C PRO A 14 -6.85 7.38 -3.58
N GLN A 15 -7.75 7.94 -2.80
CA GLN A 15 -8.91 8.67 -3.33
C GLN A 15 -8.50 9.87 -4.18
N THR A 16 -7.44 10.57 -3.80
CA THR A 16 -6.89 11.70 -4.54
C THR A 16 -6.35 11.28 -5.90
N TYR A 17 -5.74 10.09 -6.00
CA TYR A 17 -5.31 9.50 -7.26
C TYR A 17 -6.52 9.14 -8.14
N MET A 18 -7.49 8.39 -7.60
CA MET A 18 -8.70 7.99 -8.32
C MET A 18 -9.54 9.20 -8.80
N SER A 19 -9.36 10.36 -8.19
CA SER A 19 -10.11 11.58 -8.56
C SER A 19 -9.91 12.00 -10.01
N ALA A 20 -8.79 11.66 -10.65
CA ALA A 20 -8.54 11.95 -12.05
C ALA A 20 -9.52 11.22 -13.00
N TRP A 21 -10.06 10.08 -12.59
CA TRP A 21 -11.06 9.30 -13.34
C TRP A 21 -12.48 9.51 -12.81
N SER A 22 -12.66 10.28 -11.75
CA SER A 22 -13.98 10.45 -11.16
C SER A 22 -14.77 11.57 -11.82
N ARG A 23 -16.09 11.40 -11.89
CA ARG A 23 -17.01 12.49 -12.18
C ARG A 23 -17.13 13.41 -10.96
N GLY A 24 -17.65 14.61 -11.16
CA GLY A 24 -17.70 15.68 -10.14
C GLY A 24 -18.33 15.30 -8.79
N ASN A 25 -19.06 14.19 -8.71
CA ASN A 25 -19.66 13.64 -7.50
C ASN A 25 -18.82 12.53 -6.82
N GLY A 26 -17.60 12.27 -7.29
CA GLY A 26 -16.74 11.19 -6.78
C GLY A 26 -17.10 9.78 -7.29
N THR A 27 -17.96 9.68 -8.30
CA THR A 27 -18.35 8.40 -8.92
C THR A 27 -17.31 7.98 -9.97
N LEU A 28 -16.95 6.71 -9.94
CA LEU A 28 -16.05 6.03 -10.88
C LEU A 28 -16.85 5.04 -11.72
N LYS A 29 -16.48 4.86 -12.98
CA LYS A 29 -16.88 3.70 -13.76
C LYS A 29 -15.86 2.59 -13.55
N VAL A 30 -16.31 1.43 -13.17
CA VAL A 30 -15.46 0.29 -12.80
C VAL A 30 -15.89 -0.95 -13.54
N GLU A 31 -14.93 -1.68 -14.04
CA GLU A 31 -15.11 -3.03 -14.60
C GLU A 31 -14.38 -4.03 -13.72
N PHE A 32 -15.11 -4.99 -13.12
CA PHE A 32 -14.50 -6.03 -12.29
C PHE A 32 -14.01 -7.21 -13.13
N LYS A 33 -12.88 -7.78 -12.78
CA LYS A 33 -12.27 -8.93 -13.49
C LYS A 33 -13.12 -10.20 -13.43
N ASN A 34 -13.96 -10.36 -12.42
CA ASN A 34 -14.88 -11.49 -12.27
C ASN A 34 -16.19 -11.32 -13.08
N ASP A 35 -16.43 -10.13 -13.67
CA ASP A 35 -17.60 -9.85 -14.51
C ASP A 35 -17.20 -8.99 -15.72
N PRO A 36 -16.38 -9.53 -16.65
CA PRO A 36 -15.80 -8.78 -17.76
C PRO A 36 -16.87 -8.23 -18.71
N GLY A 37 -16.67 -7.00 -19.16
CA GLY A 37 -17.59 -6.28 -20.06
C GLY A 37 -18.76 -5.59 -19.34
N VAL A 38 -18.90 -5.76 -18.01
CA VAL A 38 -19.94 -5.08 -17.22
C VAL A 38 -19.34 -3.90 -16.48
N ILE A 39 -19.74 -2.70 -16.91
CA ILE A 39 -19.30 -1.44 -16.29
C ILE A 39 -20.32 -1.03 -15.24
N VAL A 40 -19.88 -0.85 -14.01
CA VAL A 40 -20.70 -0.41 -12.88
C VAL A 40 -20.19 0.92 -12.31
N GLU A 41 -21.10 1.70 -11.74
CA GLU A 41 -20.73 2.91 -11.03
C GLU A 41 -20.45 2.61 -9.56
N ARG A 42 -19.32 3.14 -9.04
CA ARG A 42 -18.92 3.02 -7.65
C ARG A 42 -18.42 4.36 -7.11
N ASN A 43 -18.73 4.64 -5.84
CA ASN A 43 -18.13 5.79 -5.18
C ASN A 43 -16.67 5.46 -4.79
N LYS A 44 -15.72 6.35 -5.11
CA LYS A 44 -14.29 6.20 -4.80
C LYS A 44 -13.99 5.99 -3.32
N GLU A 45 -14.88 6.44 -2.41
CA GLU A 45 -14.74 6.24 -0.96
C GLU A 45 -15.03 4.80 -0.52
N LYS A 46 -15.69 4.00 -1.36
CA LYS A 46 -16.16 2.65 -1.05
C LYS A 46 -15.49 1.55 -1.86
N ILE A 47 -14.46 1.89 -2.62
CA ILE A 47 -13.71 0.94 -3.45
C ILE A 47 -12.23 0.98 -3.09
N ALA A 48 -11.52 -0.08 -3.43
CA ALA A 48 -10.07 -0.17 -3.32
C ALA A 48 -9.55 0.06 -1.90
N GLY A 49 -10.22 -0.45 -0.89
CA GLY A 49 -9.73 -0.31 0.48
C GLY A 49 -10.15 -1.46 1.39
N ILE A 50 -9.40 -1.65 2.46
CA ILE A 50 -9.61 -2.68 3.47
C ILE A 50 -9.56 -2.04 4.85
N THR A 51 -10.50 -2.43 5.72
CA THR A 51 -10.53 -1.93 7.10
C THR A 51 -9.28 -2.35 7.86
N ASP A 52 -8.60 -1.39 8.49
CA ASP A 52 -7.41 -1.56 9.32
C ASP A 52 -6.21 -2.23 8.63
N PHE A 53 -6.14 -2.25 7.28
CA PHE A 53 -5.09 -2.93 6.51
C PHE A 53 -3.67 -2.52 6.93
N HIS A 54 -3.42 -1.22 7.11
CA HIS A 54 -2.11 -0.68 7.50
C HIS A 54 -1.99 -0.41 9.00
N SER A 55 -2.89 -0.96 9.83
CA SER A 55 -2.82 -0.81 11.29
C SER A 55 -1.94 -1.88 11.92
N ILE A 56 -1.09 -1.48 12.88
CA ILE A 56 -0.35 -2.42 13.71
C ILE A 56 -1.15 -2.65 14.98
N LYS A 57 -1.34 -3.90 15.35
CA LYS A 57 -2.15 -4.38 16.47
C LYS A 57 -1.32 -5.26 17.40
N ALA A 58 -1.88 -5.57 18.57
CA ALA A 58 -1.30 -6.54 19.48
C ALA A 58 -1.05 -7.90 18.80
N GLY A 59 0.05 -8.54 19.13
CA GLY A 59 0.46 -9.84 18.60
C GLY A 59 1.20 -9.79 17.26
N MET A 60 1.20 -8.66 16.56
CA MET A 60 1.89 -8.56 15.27
C MET A 60 3.41 -8.54 15.45
N PRO A 61 4.17 -9.36 14.67
CA PRO A 61 5.65 -9.39 14.74
C PRO A 61 6.33 -8.06 14.38
N ILE A 62 5.69 -7.23 13.57
CA ILE A 62 6.19 -5.90 13.19
C ILE A 62 6.15 -4.87 14.34
N CYS A 63 5.46 -5.17 15.43
CA CYS A 63 5.32 -4.28 16.57
C CYS A 63 6.69 -3.92 17.15
N ALA A 64 7.04 -2.64 17.16
CA ALA A 64 8.24 -2.12 17.80
C ALA A 64 7.96 -1.80 19.29
N GLN A 65 9.02 -1.57 20.09
CA GLN A 65 8.87 -1.24 21.51
C GLN A 65 7.87 -0.10 21.76
N ALA A 66 8.00 1.00 21.00
CA ALA A 66 7.10 2.15 21.15
C ALA A 66 5.64 1.84 20.80
N ASP A 67 5.40 0.91 19.86
CA ASP A 67 4.05 0.45 19.52
C ASP A 67 3.49 -0.41 20.67
N ALA A 68 4.31 -1.34 21.18
CA ALA A 68 3.95 -2.21 22.29
C ALA A 68 3.63 -1.40 23.56
N ASP A 69 4.40 -0.36 23.87
CA ASP A 69 4.14 0.53 24.99
C ASP A 69 2.77 1.21 24.91
N LEU A 70 2.34 1.59 23.73
CA LEU A 70 1.00 2.16 23.50
C LEU A 70 -0.10 1.10 23.56
N ILE A 71 0.11 -0.03 22.90
CA ILE A 71 -0.87 -1.12 22.77
C ILE A 71 -1.16 -1.72 24.17
N PHE A 72 -0.11 -1.97 24.95
CA PHE A 72 -0.21 -2.60 26.25
C PHE A 72 -0.28 -1.61 27.43
N ALA A 73 -0.51 -0.31 27.17
CA ALA A 73 -0.64 0.69 28.24
C ALA A 73 -1.68 0.32 29.30
N ALA A 74 -2.76 -0.36 28.91
CA ALA A 74 -3.83 -0.79 29.81
C ALA A 74 -3.38 -1.82 30.86
N VAL A 75 -2.28 -2.54 30.66
CA VAL A 75 -1.78 -3.55 31.61
C VAL A 75 -0.67 -3.01 32.53
N LEU A 76 -0.07 -1.89 32.21
CA LEU A 76 1.05 -1.33 32.99
C LEU A 76 0.75 -1.12 34.49
N PRO A 77 -0.49 -0.79 34.93
CA PRO A 77 -0.82 -0.71 36.35
C PRO A 77 -0.91 -2.04 37.09
N TYR A 78 -0.77 -3.16 36.38
CA TYR A 78 -0.99 -4.51 36.92
C TYR A 78 0.27 -5.35 36.81
N THR A 79 0.30 -6.46 37.56
CA THR A 79 1.29 -7.52 37.38
C THR A 79 0.74 -8.53 36.38
N VAL A 80 1.46 -8.79 35.29
CA VAL A 80 1.14 -9.83 34.31
C VAL A 80 2.09 -11.02 34.50
N THR A 81 1.53 -12.19 34.69
CA THR A 81 2.28 -13.45 34.79
C THR A 81 1.85 -14.38 33.66
N TYR A 82 2.82 -14.95 32.95
CA TYR A 82 2.64 -15.95 31.93
C TYR A 82 3.56 -17.15 32.21
N GLU A 83 3.01 -18.36 32.28
CA GLU A 83 3.73 -19.59 32.62
C GLU A 83 4.57 -19.47 33.92
N GLY A 84 4.01 -18.81 34.93
CA GLY A 84 4.66 -18.61 36.24
C GLY A 84 5.75 -17.52 36.27
N LYS A 85 6.01 -16.82 35.17
CA LYS A 85 6.98 -15.72 35.08
C LYS A 85 6.27 -14.38 34.96
N VAL A 86 6.70 -13.41 35.78
CA VAL A 86 6.22 -12.02 35.65
C VAL A 86 6.87 -11.38 34.41
N ILE A 87 6.05 -10.79 33.55
CA ILE A 87 6.51 -10.06 32.36
C ILE A 87 6.35 -8.57 32.64
N HIS A 88 7.44 -7.83 32.51
CA HIS A 88 7.47 -6.37 32.71
C HIS A 88 7.59 -5.60 31.39
N ASP A 89 8.15 -6.22 30.38
CA ASP A 89 8.41 -5.60 29.08
C ASP A 89 7.20 -5.76 28.15
N THR A 90 6.74 -4.65 27.58
CA THR A 90 5.55 -4.62 26.71
C THR A 90 5.77 -5.35 25.38
N LEU A 91 7.01 -5.36 24.87
CA LEU A 91 7.32 -6.12 23.64
C LEU A 91 7.34 -7.62 23.92
N GLU A 92 7.76 -8.07 25.13
CA GLU A 92 7.62 -9.47 25.54
C GLU A 92 6.13 -9.83 25.70
N LEU A 93 5.28 -8.93 26.23
CA LEU A 93 3.83 -9.14 26.26
C LEU A 93 3.28 -9.32 24.84
N ASN A 94 3.74 -8.51 23.87
CA ASN A 94 3.33 -8.64 22.48
C ASN A 94 3.67 -10.01 21.89
N LYS A 95 4.84 -10.56 22.20
CA LYS A 95 5.27 -11.88 21.70
C LYS A 95 4.41 -13.03 22.18
N VAL A 96 3.83 -12.92 23.38
CA VAL A 96 2.98 -13.95 24.00
C VAL A 96 1.50 -13.61 23.98
N PHE A 97 1.11 -12.60 23.20
CA PHE A 97 -0.28 -12.14 23.15
C PHE A 97 -1.24 -13.17 22.55
N TYR A 98 -0.77 -14.04 21.66
CA TYR A 98 -1.54 -15.15 21.10
C TYR A 98 -2.03 -16.15 22.17
N ASP A 99 -1.37 -16.18 23.33
CA ASP A 99 -1.72 -16.99 24.51
C ASP A 99 -2.34 -16.15 25.63
N PHE A 100 -3.03 -15.03 25.30
CA PHE A 100 -3.60 -14.11 26.30
C PHE A 100 -4.51 -14.79 27.33
N ASP A 101 -5.20 -15.83 26.96
CA ASP A 101 -6.05 -16.63 27.86
C ASP A 101 -5.26 -17.32 28.97
N LYS A 102 -3.95 -17.56 28.80
CA LYS A 102 -3.04 -18.11 29.82
C LYS A 102 -2.44 -17.03 30.74
N TRP A 103 -2.64 -15.73 30.44
CA TRP A 103 -2.11 -14.68 31.29
C TRP A 103 -2.85 -14.66 32.63
N GLU A 104 -2.12 -14.42 33.71
CA GLU A 104 -2.65 -14.03 35.03
C GLU A 104 -2.39 -12.56 35.24
N ILE A 105 -3.47 -11.76 35.46
CA ILE A 105 -3.37 -10.32 35.62
C ILE A 105 -3.90 -9.96 37.00
N THR A 106 -3.02 -9.38 37.84
CA THR A 106 -3.35 -9.06 39.22
C THR A 106 -3.01 -7.60 39.58
N ARG A 107 -3.70 -7.05 40.58
CA ARG A 107 -3.34 -5.79 41.20
C ARG A 107 -2.15 -5.99 42.14
N ALA A 108 -1.61 -4.88 42.67
CA ALA A 108 -0.52 -4.91 43.65
C ALA A 108 -0.87 -5.66 44.93
N ASP A 109 -2.14 -5.75 45.28
CA ASP A 109 -2.65 -6.50 46.44
C ASP A 109 -2.91 -8.00 46.14
N GLY A 110 -2.57 -8.45 44.92
CA GLY A 110 -2.78 -9.82 44.45
C GLY A 110 -4.19 -10.11 43.96
N THR A 111 -5.12 -9.15 43.97
CA THR A 111 -6.49 -9.40 43.50
C THR A 111 -6.54 -9.51 41.97
N PRO A 112 -7.27 -10.52 41.40
CA PRO A 112 -7.40 -10.68 39.96
C PRO A 112 -8.09 -9.51 39.28
N VAL A 113 -7.69 -9.25 38.02
CA VAL A 113 -8.30 -8.24 37.14
C VAL A 113 -9.14 -8.93 36.07
N SER A 114 -10.21 -8.28 35.63
CA SER A 114 -11.04 -8.79 34.53
C SER A 114 -10.24 -8.84 33.22
N LYS A 115 -9.87 -10.05 32.80
CA LYS A 115 -9.16 -10.30 31.54
C LYS A 115 -9.95 -9.79 30.33
N LYS A 116 -11.28 -9.99 30.30
CA LYS A 116 -12.15 -9.51 29.23
C LYS A 116 -12.06 -8.00 29.04
N ARG A 117 -12.02 -7.24 30.12
CA ARG A 117 -11.87 -5.78 30.06
C ARG A 117 -10.50 -5.39 29.50
N ILE A 118 -9.43 -6.02 30.00
CA ILE A 118 -8.07 -5.72 29.56
C ILE A 118 -7.89 -6.10 28.08
N LEU A 119 -8.37 -7.27 27.66
CA LEU A 119 -8.34 -7.66 26.24
C LEU A 119 -9.02 -6.62 25.35
N HIS A 120 -10.23 -6.20 25.75
CA HIS A 120 -10.96 -5.18 25.00
C HIS A 120 -10.17 -3.85 24.92
N GLU A 121 -9.55 -3.40 26.02
CA GLU A 121 -8.74 -2.17 26.03
C GLU A 121 -7.51 -2.30 25.11
N ILE A 122 -6.82 -3.45 25.07
CA ILE A 122 -5.70 -3.73 24.16
C ILE A 122 -6.16 -3.72 22.70
N GLU A 123 -7.24 -4.41 22.38
CA GLU A 123 -7.77 -4.54 21.01
C GLU A 123 -8.27 -3.22 20.41
N GLN A 124 -8.65 -2.26 21.24
CA GLN A 124 -9.03 -0.92 20.77
C GLN A 124 -7.83 -0.09 20.30
N VAL A 125 -6.62 -0.42 20.72
CA VAL A 125 -5.42 0.31 20.33
C VAL A 125 -4.91 -0.19 19.00
N LYS A 126 -4.80 0.72 18.04
CA LYS A 126 -4.29 0.44 16.68
C LYS A 126 -3.31 1.54 16.31
N ILE A 127 -2.09 1.17 16.00
CA ILE A 127 -1.07 2.11 15.52
C ILE A 127 -1.28 2.36 14.04
N LYS A 128 -1.46 3.61 13.65
CA LYS A 128 -1.82 4.04 12.27
C LYS A 128 -0.78 4.97 11.65
N ASP A 129 0.46 4.86 12.07
CA ASP A 129 1.54 5.73 11.59
C ASP A 129 1.82 5.57 10.09
N ILE A 130 1.57 4.38 9.53
CA ILE A 130 1.69 4.12 8.09
C ILE A 130 0.72 5.02 7.31
N GLU A 131 -0.56 5.05 7.69
CA GLU A 131 -1.56 5.89 7.03
C GLU A 131 -1.30 7.39 7.23
N ALA A 132 -0.92 7.79 8.45
CA ALA A 132 -0.59 9.17 8.75
C ALA A 132 0.61 9.67 7.90
N LYS A 133 1.65 8.85 7.76
CA LYS A 133 2.81 9.18 6.91
C LYS A 133 2.48 9.17 5.43
N TRP A 134 1.70 8.20 4.97
CA TRP A 134 1.21 8.18 3.61
C TRP A 134 0.50 9.49 3.26
N SER A 135 -0.51 9.88 4.06
CA SER A 135 -1.26 11.10 3.83
C SER A 135 -0.37 12.34 3.77
N THR A 136 0.56 12.49 4.73
CA THR A 136 1.43 13.67 4.79
C THR A 136 2.48 13.72 3.68
N LYS A 137 3.05 12.59 3.28
CA LYS A 137 4.12 12.55 2.27
C LYS A 137 3.60 12.59 0.84
N TYR A 138 2.45 11.98 0.59
CA TYR A 138 2.00 11.72 -0.78
C TYR A 138 0.58 12.23 -1.06
N GLU A 139 -0.41 11.81 -0.31
CA GLU A 139 -1.81 12.01 -0.66
C GLU A 139 -2.20 13.49 -0.66
N ASN A 140 -1.76 14.24 0.35
CA ASN A 140 -2.08 15.68 0.47
C ASN A 140 -1.45 16.52 -0.64
N ALA A 141 -0.31 16.11 -1.19
CA ALA A 141 0.39 16.85 -2.25
C ALA A 141 -0.03 16.40 -3.66
N TRP A 142 -0.60 15.20 -3.82
CA TRP A 142 -0.79 14.56 -5.12
C TRP A 142 -1.60 15.40 -6.10
N SER A 143 -2.74 15.95 -5.68
CA SER A 143 -3.60 16.73 -6.57
C SER A 143 -2.89 17.98 -7.14
N ALA A 144 -2.10 18.67 -6.31
CA ALA A 144 -1.32 19.83 -6.75
C ALA A 144 -0.18 19.42 -7.70
N GLN A 145 0.50 18.32 -7.39
CA GLN A 145 1.58 17.77 -8.22
C GLN A 145 1.07 17.33 -9.60
N VAL A 146 -0.07 16.63 -9.65
CA VAL A 146 -0.69 16.21 -10.91
C VAL A 146 -1.09 17.41 -11.75
N ALA A 147 -1.69 18.44 -11.16
CA ALA A 147 -2.10 19.63 -11.89
C ALA A 147 -0.90 20.35 -12.55
N VAL A 148 0.23 20.47 -11.83
CA VAL A 148 1.47 21.06 -12.39
C VAL A 148 2.04 20.17 -13.49
N LEU A 149 2.06 18.84 -13.28
CA LEU A 149 2.58 17.88 -14.25
C LEU A 149 1.74 17.91 -15.53
N GLU A 150 0.43 17.85 -15.40
CA GLU A 150 -0.51 17.88 -16.52
C GLU A 150 -0.40 19.18 -17.32
N ASP A 151 -0.38 20.33 -16.65
CA ASP A 151 -0.21 21.63 -17.30
C ASP A 151 1.09 21.69 -18.13
N LYS A 152 2.22 21.30 -17.53
CA LYS A 152 3.52 21.35 -18.21
C LYS A 152 3.64 20.35 -19.36
N ILE A 153 3.03 19.16 -19.24
CA ILE A 153 3.09 18.15 -20.29
C ILE A 153 2.15 18.48 -21.45
N LEU A 154 0.89 18.85 -21.17
CA LEU A 154 -0.10 19.12 -22.22
C LEU A 154 0.18 20.44 -22.97
N ASN A 155 0.86 21.40 -22.34
CA ASN A 155 1.24 22.66 -22.97
C ASN A 155 2.70 22.67 -23.49
N ALA A 156 3.38 21.51 -23.48
CA ALA A 156 4.74 21.43 -24.01
C ALA A 156 4.76 21.67 -25.51
N THR A 157 5.69 22.48 -25.94
CA THR A 157 5.91 22.79 -27.39
C THR A 157 7.05 21.98 -28.00
N THR A 158 7.69 21.12 -27.19
CA THR A 158 8.82 20.28 -27.58
C THR A 158 8.61 18.88 -27.02
N ASP A 159 9.25 17.88 -27.63
CA ASP A 159 9.18 16.49 -27.22
C ASP A 159 9.90 16.18 -25.89
N SER A 160 10.48 17.20 -25.26
CA SER A 160 11.09 17.11 -23.94
C SER A 160 11.02 18.43 -23.19
N ILE A 161 10.89 18.33 -21.85
CA ILE A 161 10.93 19.48 -20.95
C ILE A 161 11.91 19.21 -19.80
N PRO A 162 12.50 20.22 -19.17
CA PRO A 162 13.29 20.04 -17.97
C PRO A 162 12.51 19.28 -16.90
N ALA A 163 13.12 18.23 -16.36
CA ALA A 163 12.49 17.43 -15.32
C ALA A 163 12.39 18.22 -14.01
N PHE A 164 11.30 17.98 -13.28
CA PHE A 164 11.03 18.56 -11.97
C PHE A 164 10.44 17.48 -11.06
N ASP A 165 10.63 17.60 -9.74
CA ASP A 165 10.08 16.70 -8.73
C ASP A 165 10.26 15.20 -9.01
N ARG A 166 11.35 14.82 -9.72
CA ARG A 166 11.65 13.43 -10.11
C ARG A 166 11.65 12.46 -8.91
N GLU A 167 12.22 12.92 -7.80
CA GLU A 167 12.27 12.11 -6.59
C GLU A 167 10.87 11.84 -6.03
N TYR A 168 10.01 12.86 -6.00
CA TYR A 168 8.63 12.72 -5.56
C TYR A 168 7.87 11.72 -6.44
N ILE A 169 7.99 11.85 -7.76
CA ILE A 169 7.31 10.96 -8.73
C ILE A 169 7.78 9.50 -8.57
N MET A 170 9.11 9.30 -8.44
CA MET A 170 9.65 7.96 -8.20
C MET A 170 9.16 7.39 -6.87
N LYS A 171 9.18 8.19 -5.82
CA LYS A 171 8.69 7.78 -4.50
C LYS A 171 7.19 7.48 -4.53
N PHE A 172 6.40 8.27 -5.21
CA PHE A 172 4.98 8.03 -5.34
C PHE A 172 4.67 6.74 -6.12
N PHE A 173 5.35 6.53 -7.26
CA PHE A 173 5.25 5.28 -8.02
C PHE A 173 5.57 4.06 -7.14
N THR A 174 6.72 4.08 -6.47
CA THR A 174 7.15 2.97 -5.60
C THR A 174 6.20 2.77 -4.43
N ALA A 175 5.71 3.86 -3.84
CA ALA A 175 4.75 3.78 -2.74
C ALA A 175 3.42 3.14 -3.17
N LEU A 176 2.92 3.44 -4.38
CA LEU A 176 1.74 2.80 -4.94
C LEU A 176 1.97 1.33 -5.28
N ASP A 177 3.14 0.99 -5.85
CA ASP A 177 3.52 -0.39 -6.18
C ASP A 177 3.61 -1.29 -4.93
N TRP A 178 3.91 -0.71 -3.75
CA TRP A 178 4.07 -1.45 -2.48
C TRP A 178 2.90 -1.29 -1.50
N ARG A 179 1.82 -0.61 -1.88
CA ARG A 179 0.76 -0.25 -0.94
C ARG A 179 -0.22 -1.38 -0.60
N GLY A 180 -0.31 -2.42 -1.40
CA GLY A 180 -1.32 -3.47 -1.25
C GLY A 180 -0.80 -4.88 -1.50
N PHE A 181 -1.66 -5.87 -1.33
CA PHE A 181 -1.34 -7.28 -1.58
C PHE A 181 -0.93 -7.59 -3.01
N THR A 182 -1.31 -6.74 -3.96
CA THR A 182 -1.00 -6.90 -5.38
C THR A 182 0.35 -6.31 -5.76
N SER A 183 1.09 -5.87 -4.73
CA SER A 183 2.40 -5.25 -4.87
C SER A 183 3.40 -6.21 -5.47
N ASN A 184 4.28 -5.63 -6.27
CA ASN A 184 5.53 -6.18 -6.78
C ASN A 184 5.60 -7.71 -6.90
N ALA A 185 5.31 -8.26 -8.10
CA ALA A 185 5.27 -9.71 -8.36
C ALA A 185 6.55 -10.46 -7.92
N GLN A 186 7.69 -9.77 -7.88
CA GLN A 186 8.96 -10.31 -7.43
C GLN A 186 9.01 -10.51 -5.91
N PHE A 187 8.42 -9.57 -5.15
CA PHE A 187 8.26 -9.69 -3.69
C PHE A 187 7.29 -10.82 -3.36
N GLU A 188 6.16 -10.87 -4.04
CA GLU A 188 5.17 -11.93 -3.90
C GLU A 188 5.79 -13.31 -4.11
N SER A 189 6.49 -13.55 -5.21
CA SER A 189 7.09 -14.85 -5.51
C SER A 189 8.18 -15.24 -4.51
N THR A 190 9.01 -14.27 -4.06
CA THR A 190 10.07 -14.50 -3.09
C THR A 190 9.51 -14.82 -1.71
N LEU A 191 8.48 -14.09 -1.27
CA LEU A 191 7.86 -14.35 0.03
C LEU A 191 7.04 -15.63 0.04
N SER A 192 6.30 -15.93 -1.04
CA SER A 192 5.59 -17.18 -1.13
C SER A 192 6.56 -18.37 -1.05
N TRP A 193 7.66 -18.33 -1.80
CA TRP A 193 8.71 -19.33 -1.68
C TRP A 193 9.26 -19.45 -0.25
N LEU A 194 9.58 -18.33 0.39
CA LEU A 194 10.10 -18.32 1.76
C LEU A 194 9.09 -18.90 2.75
N CYS A 195 7.86 -18.42 2.72
CA CYS A 195 6.82 -18.81 3.68
C CYS A 195 6.29 -20.22 3.43
N HIS A 196 6.08 -20.58 2.16
CA HIS A 196 5.53 -21.88 1.80
C HIS A 196 6.60 -23.00 1.79
N ASP A 197 7.70 -22.81 1.03
CA ASP A 197 8.64 -23.89 0.76
C ASP A 197 9.72 -24.01 1.84
N ILE A 198 10.07 -22.93 2.57
CA ILE A 198 11.11 -22.94 3.61
C ILE A 198 10.52 -23.01 5.00
N MET A 199 9.48 -22.21 5.29
CA MET A 199 8.88 -22.12 6.65
C MET A 199 7.67 -23.05 6.83
N GLU A 200 7.18 -23.70 5.76
CA GLU A 200 6.03 -24.61 5.76
C GLU A 200 4.75 -24.00 6.37
N LEU A 201 4.53 -22.69 6.15
CA LEU A 201 3.38 -21.97 6.70
C LEU A 201 2.13 -22.04 5.81
N GLY A 202 2.25 -22.53 4.57
CA GLY A 202 1.19 -22.48 3.56
C GLY A 202 -0.09 -23.21 3.94
N ASP A 203 0.04 -24.34 4.65
CA ASP A 203 -1.08 -25.20 5.01
C ASP A 203 -1.58 -24.98 6.46
N ILE A 204 -1.09 -23.95 7.14
CA ILE A 204 -1.51 -23.64 8.51
C ILE A 204 -2.67 -22.65 8.46
N ASP A 205 -3.88 -23.17 8.65
CA ASP A 205 -5.09 -22.34 8.77
C ASP A 205 -5.12 -21.58 10.11
N ILE A 206 -5.55 -20.32 10.04
CA ILE A 206 -5.78 -19.50 11.24
C ILE A 206 -7.28 -19.45 11.52
N PRO A 207 -7.72 -19.86 12.74
CA PRO A 207 -9.10 -19.70 13.16
C PRO A 207 -9.61 -18.25 13.01
N GLU A 208 -10.86 -18.07 12.61
CA GLU A 208 -11.42 -16.76 12.27
C GLU A 208 -11.23 -15.74 13.40
N GLU A 209 -11.43 -16.16 14.65
CA GLU A 209 -11.27 -15.33 15.84
C GLU A 209 -9.84 -14.87 16.13
N ASN A 210 -8.84 -15.54 15.53
CA ASN A 210 -7.43 -15.22 15.71
C ASN A 210 -6.82 -14.44 14.54
N ARG A 211 -7.57 -14.23 13.45
CA ARG A 211 -7.07 -13.53 12.25
C ARG A 211 -6.81 -12.06 12.50
N ILE A 212 -5.66 -11.58 12.07
CA ILE A 212 -5.31 -10.15 12.11
C ILE A 212 -6.25 -9.36 11.18
N LEU A 213 -6.52 -9.86 9.99
CA LEU A 213 -7.56 -9.38 9.08
C LEU A 213 -8.46 -10.54 8.68
N PRO A 214 -9.77 -10.33 8.50
CA PRO A 214 -10.70 -11.41 8.12
C PRO A 214 -10.32 -12.12 6.81
N SER A 215 -9.65 -11.41 5.90
CA SER A 215 -9.21 -11.94 4.60
C SER A 215 -7.93 -12.79 4.65
N LEU A 216 -7.19 -12.77 5.77
CA LEU A 216 -5.97 -13.55 5.94
C LEU A 216 -6.34 -14.87 6.62
N THR A 217 -6.33 -15.94 5.86
CA THR A 217 -6.84 -17.25 6.32
C THR A 217 -5.75 -18.20 6.77
N THR A 218 -4.52 -17.99 6.31
CA THR A 218 -3.37 -18.84 6.60
C THR A 218 -2.22 -18.09 7.27
N ALA A 219 -1.35 -18.83 7.95
CA ALA A 219 -0.14 -18.27 8.57
C ALA A 219 0.82 -17.65 7.53
N GLU A 220 0.86 -18.19 6.29
CA GLU A 220 1.60 -17.60 5.19
C GLU A 220 1.07 -16.22 4.85
N GLU A 221 -0.25 -16.09 4.67
CA GLU A 221 -0.88 -14.80 4.32
C GLU A 221 -0.64 -13.74 5.40
N GLU A 222 -0.74 -14.10 6.68
CA GLU A 222 -0.43 -13.19 7.78
C GLU A 222 1.05 -12.80 7.84
N MET A 223 1.96 -13.74 7.64
CA MET A 223 3.39 -13.45 7.61
C MET A 223 3.74 -12.51 6.45
N ARG A 224 3.21 -12.78 5.26
CA ARG A 224 3.38 -11.91 4.08
C ARG A 224 2.85 -10.50 4.34
N HIS A 225 1.68 -10.37 4.94
CA HIS A 225 1.12 -9.07 5.31
C HIS A 225 2.01 -8.34 6.33
N ASN A 226 2.50 -9.02 7.37
CA ASN A 226 3.41 -8.43 8.34
C ASN A 226 4.71 -7.92 7.68
N LEU A 227 5.31 -8.71 6.79
CA LEU A 227 6.53 -8.31 6.06
C LEU A 227 6.25 -7.14 5.11
N LEU A 228 5.12 -7.14 4.41
CA LEU A 228 4.70 -6.02 3.58
C LEU A 228 4.62 -4.73 4.41
N LEU A 229 3.92 -4.75 5.55
CA LEU A 229 3.81 -3.59 6.43
C LEU A 229 5.16 -3.13 6.96
N GLN A 230 6.05 -4.06 7.33
CA GLN A 230 7.38 -3.74 7.82
C GLN A 230 8.21 -3.00 6.77
N TYR A 231 8.27 -3.52 5.55
CA TYR A 231 9.00 -2.89 4.44
C TYR A 231 8.36 -1.57 4.04
N TYR A 232 7.04 -1.50 3.98
CA TYR A 232 6.33 -0.30 3.63
C TYR A 232 6.50 0.80 4.69
N ARG A 233 6.44 0.44 5.98
CA ARG A 233 6.73 1.37 7.09
C ARG A 233 8.14 1.92 7.02
N GLN A 234 9.15 1.08 6.73
CA GLN A 234 10.53 1.51 6.52
C GLN A 234 10.62 2.47 5.33
N TYR A 235 9.98 2.13 4.22
CA TYR A 235 9.94 2.97 3.03
C TYR A 235 9.36 4.36 3.31
N LEU A 236 8.24 4.43 4.01
CA LEU A 236 7.60 5.70 4.40
C LEU A 236 8.44 6.51 5.39
N ASN A 237 9.44 5.91 6.03
CA ASN A 237 10.44 6.59 6.87
C ASN A 237 11.73 6.97 6.13
N ASP A 238 11.77 6.83 4.80
CA ASP A 238 12.95 7.05 3.96
C ASP A 238 14.15 6.16 4.33
N ILE A 239 13.88 4.93 4.79
CA ILE A 239 14.88 3.91 5.14
C ILE A 239 14.48 2.56 4.54
N GLY A 240 15.38 1.58 4.68
CA GLY A 240 15.15 0.20 4.24
C GLY A 240 15.46 -0.05 2.78
N VAL A 241 15.34 -1.32 2.40
CA VAL A 241 15.81 -1.81 1.10
C VAL A 241 14.99 -1.26 -0.08
N ILE A 242 13.69 -1.09 0.10
CA ILE A 242 12.80 -0.55 -0.96
C ILE A 242 13.15 0.90 -1.24
N TYR A 243 13.35 1.70 -0.20
CA TYR A 243 13.75 3.11 -0.35
C TYR A 243 15.10 3.23 -1.06
N GLN A 244 16.09 2.46 -0.61
CA GLN A 244 17.43 2.47 -1.21
C GLN A 244 17.39 2.04 -2.68
N ALA A 245 16.62 1.00 -3.02
CA ALA A 245 16.43 0.54 -4.39
C ALA A 245 15.75 1.61 -5.26
N ALA A 246 14.69 2.26 -4.76
CA ALA A 246 14.01 3.33 -5.48
C ALA A 246 14.95 4.51 -5.76
N MET A 247 15.75 4.93 -4.78
CA MET A 247 16.71 6.04 -4.93
C MET A 247 17.88 5.67 -5.83
N ALA A 248 18.34 4.43 -5.81
CA ALA A 248 19.33 3.93 -6.75
C ALA A 248 18.78 3.89 -8.18
N ASN A 249 17.56 3.38 -8.35
CA ASN A 249 16.89 3.32 -9.65
C ASN A 249 16.63 4.72 -10.24
N LEU A 250 16.29 5.71 -9.41
CA LEU A 250 16.05 7.08 -9.87
C LEU A 250 17.20 7.65 -10.69
N LYS A 251 18.45 7.27 -10.37
CA LYS A 251 19.66 7.72 -11.07
C LYS A 251 19.78 7.15 -12.49
N HIS A 252 19.12 6.03 -12.75
CA HIS A 252 19.22 5.28 -14.01
C HIS A 252 17.86 5.12 -14.71
N THR A 253 16.88 5.97 -14.37
CA THR A 253 15.52 5.91 -14.90
C THR A 253 15.21 7.18 -15.67
N SER A 254 14.72 7.04 -16.90
CA SER A 254 14.04 8.11 -17.63
C SER A 254 12.53 8.02 -17.40
N PHE A 255 11.88 9.19 -17.40
CA PHE A 255 10.42 9.30 -17.36
C PHE A 255 9.91 9.78 -18.70
N HIS A 256 9.10 8.95 -19.34
CA HIS A 256 8.42 9.25 -20.58
C HIS A 256 6.93 9.42 -20.29
N PHE A 257 6.34 10.50 -20.78
CA PHE A 257 4.92 10.77 -20.64
C PHE A 257 4.25 10.58 -22.00
N LEU A 258 3.37 9.59 -22.08
CA LEU A 258 2.57 9.36 -23.28
C LEU A 258 1.28 10.14 -23.12
N VAL A 259 0.99 10.98 -24.13
CA VAL A 259 -0.20 11.83 -24.19
C VAL A 259 -1.19 11.24 -25.18
N ALA A 260 -2.41 11.02 -24.75
CA ALA A 260 -3.49 10.55 -25.60
C ALA A 260 -4.05 11.74 -26.44
N ASP A 261 -3.88 11.70 -27.76
CA ASP A 261 -4.32 12.80 -28.65
C ASP A 261 -5.77 12.69 -29.08
N GLY A 262 -6.31 11.48 -29.16
CA GLY A 262 -7.66 11.18 -29.60
C GLY A 262 -8.71 11.20 -28.47
N PRO A 263 -9.93 10.69 -28.77
CA PRO A 263 -10.99 10.51 -27.80
C PRO A 263 -10.75 9.34 -26.84
N THR A 264 -9.88 8.39 -27.18
CA THR A 264 -9.54 7.28 -26.31
C THR A 264 -8.65 7.75 -25.17
N THR A 265 -8.99 7.36 -23.95
CA THR A 265 -8.28 7.77 -22.72
C THR A 265 -7.66 6.59 -22.02
N PHE A 266 -6.64 6.84 -21.19
CA PHE A 266 -6.05 5.80 -20.35
C PHE A 266 -7.00 5.41 -19.21
N ILE A 267 -7.05 4.11 -18.95
CA ILE A 267 -7.66 3.53 -17.75
C ILE A 267 -6.61 3.43 -16.65
N THR A 268 -7.05 3.15 -15.42
CA THR A 268 -6.18 2.71 -14.33
C THR A 268 -6.73 1.44 -13.68
N SER A 269 -5.98 0.78 -12.81
CA SER A 269 -6.34 -0.52 -12.24
C SER A 269 -5.80 -0.70 -10.82
N ASP A 270 -6.06 -1.85 -10.26
CA ASP A 270 -5.44 -2.37 -9.04
C ASP A 270 -4.38 -3.45 -9.41
N PRO A 271 -3.09 -3.24 -9.18
CA PRO A 271 -2.45 -2.01 -8.70
C PRO A 271 -2.37 -0.91 -9.78
N PRO A 272 -2.38 0.39 -9.38
CA PRO A 272 -2.30 1.48 -10.34
C PRO A 272 -0.87 1.70 -10.90
N ALA A 273 0.15 1.34 -10.13
CA ALA A 273 1.56 1.37 -10.51
C ALA A 273 2.10 -0.05 -10.55
N PHE A 274 2.81 -0.41 -11.60
CA PHE A 274 3.37 -1.74 -11.74
C PHE A 274 4.53 -1.79 -12.74
N VAL A 275 5.34 -2.87 -12.66
CA VAL A 275 6.40 -3.15 -13.61
C VAL A 275 5.90 -4.15 -14.65
N TYR A 276 6.00 -3.76 -15.92
CA TYR A 276 5.64 -4.58 -17.06
C TYR A 276 6.88 -5.09 -17.79
N LYS A 277 6.90 -6.38 -18.11
CA LYS A 277 7.94 -7.01 -18.91
C LYS A 277 7.51 -7.01 -20.38
N ARG A 278 8.25 -6.28 -21.21
CA ARG A 278 8.02 -6.23 -22.65
C ARG A 278 8.41 -7.56 -23.34
N PRO A 279 7.96 -7.78 -24.59
CA PRO A 279 8.36 -8.96 -25.37
C PRO A 279 9.87 -9.11 -25.63
N ASP A 280 10.62 -8.00 -25.55
CA ASP A 280 12.08 -7.94 -25.68
C ASP A 280 12.81 -8.12 -24.34
N ASP A 281 12.11 -8.61 -23.32
CA ASP A 281 12.58 -8.79 -21.94
C ASP A 281 12.92 -7.50 -21.18
N THR A 282 12.73 -6.31 -21.76
CA THR A 282 12.90 -5.05 -21.06
C THR A 282 11.79 -4.84 -20.01
N LEU A 283 12.20 -4.39 -18.83
CA LEU A 283 11.27 -4.01 -17.76
C LEU A 283 10.99 -2.51 -17.84
N ILE A 284 9.71 -2.15 -17.80
CA ILE A 284 9.25 -0.77 -17.73
C ILE A 284 8.26 -0.61 -16.58
N GLY A 285 8.33 0.52 -15.87
CA GLY A 285 7.29 0.91 -14.93
C GLY A 285 6.16 1.64 -15.64
N LEU A 286 4.92 1.33 -15.30
CA LEU A 286 3.72 1.99 -15.83
C LEU A 286 2.91 2.60 -14.69
N LEU A 287 2.51 3.88 -14.87
CA LEU A 287 1.59 4.58 -13.98
C LEU A 287 0.71 5.52 -14.79
N PRO A 288 -0.56 5.23 -14.98
CA PRO A 288 -1.52 6.22 -15.47
C PRO A 288 -1.59 7.40 -14.50
N ILE A 289 -1.31 8.60 -14.98
CA ILE A 289 -1.33 9.83 -14.15
C ILE A 289 -2.73 10.44 -14.17
N THR A 290 -3.29 10.59 -15.37
CA THR A 290 -4.65 11.06 -15.64
C THR A 290 -5.22 10.27 -16.84
N PRO A 291 -6.50 10.41 -17.15
CA PRO A 291 -7.05 9.84 -18.39
C PRO A 291 -6.32 10.27 -19.67
N ARG A 292 -5.57 11.38 -19.64
CA ARG A 292 -4.82 11.91 -20.79
C ARG A 292 -3.33 11.55 -20.78
N ILE A 293 -2.77 11.14 -19.63
CA ILE A 293 -1.32 10.99 -19.46
C ILE A 293 -1.00 9.64 -18.82
N LEU A 294 -0.15 8.84 -19.48
CA LEU A 294 0.48 7.65 -18.94
C LEU A 294 1.98 7.89 -18.74
N MET A 295 2.48 7.73 -17.53
CA MET A 295 3.92 7.71 -17.27
C MET A 295 4.49 6.32 -17.54
N VAL A 296 5.59 6.28 -18.29
CA VAL A 296 6.40 5.10 -18.55
C VAL A 296 7.79 5.34 -17.99
N GLN A 297 8.22 4.49 -17.07
CA GLN A 297 9.59 4.48 -16.57
C GLN A 297 10.42 3.48 -17.37
N GLY A 298 11.53 3.91 -17.92
CA GLY A 298 12.48 3.07 -18.63
C GLY A 298 13.89 3.19 -18.08
N LYS A 299 14.69 2.15 -18.28
CA LYS A 299 16.11 2.20 -17.95
C LYS A 299 16.81 3.20 -18.88
N ASN A 300 17.55 4.13 -18.31
CA ASN A 300 18.42 5.03 -19.06
C ASN A 300 19.82 5.00 -18.44
N THR A 301 20.84 4.98 -19.29
CA THR A 301 22.24 5.07 -18.87
C THR A 301 22.66 6.49 -18.57
N ASP A 302 22.00 7.48 -19.21
CA ASP A 302 22.32 8.89 -19.09
C ASP A 302 21.11 9.64 -18.49
N ASN A 303 21.21 10.00 -17.21
CA ASN A 303 20.23 10.86 -16.58
C ASN A 303 20.45 12.31 -17.08
N ASP A 304 19.72 12.68 -18.13
CA ASP A 304 19.84 13.96 -18.80
C ASP A 304 19.02 15.10 -18.15
N GLY A 305 18.28 14.78 -17.08
CA GLY A 305 17.46 15.76 -16.36
C GLY A 305 16.20 16.22 -17.11
N PHE A 306 15.74 15.46 -18.10
CA PHE A 306 14.54 15.78 -18.87
C PHE A 306 13.40 14.76 -18.64
N TYR A 307 12.18 15.21 -18.89
CA TYR A 307 11.01 14.38 -19.18
C TYR A 307 10.79 14.36 -20.68
N TYR A 308 10.54 13.18 -21.23
CA TYR A 308 10.22 12.99 -22.63
C TYR A 308 8.72 12.87 -22.81
N ILE A 309 8.19 13.51 -23.85
CA ILE A 309 6.76 13.57 -24.14
C ILE A 309 6.55 12.97 -25.53
N THR A 310 5.58 12.06 -25.61
CA THR A 310 5.21 11.44 -26.87
C THR A 310 3.70 11.45 -27.01
N HIS A 311 3.21 12.10 -28.05
CA HIS A 311 1.82 12.06 -28.43
C HIS A 311 1.50 10.75 -29.15
N ILE A 312 0.44 10.07 -28.74
CA ILE A 312 0.12 8.73 -29.25
C ILE A 312 -1.32 8.64 -29.75
N THR A 313 -1.52 7.75 -30.75
CA THR A 313 -2.83 7.51 -31.38
C THR A 313 -3.75 6.68 -30.47
N ASP A 314 -5.04 6.66 -30.81
CA ASP A 314 -6.04 5.85 -30.12
C ASP A 314 -5.68 4.35 -30.07
N GLU A 315 -5.11 3.80 -31.16
CA GLU A 315 -4.70 2.40 -31.19
C GLU A 315 -3.53 2.13 -30.22
N ALA A 316 -2.64 3.10 -30.04
CA ALA A 316 -1.56 2.98 -29.07
C ALA A 316 -2.10 3.07 -27.63
N VAL A 317 -3.04 3.99 -27.36
CA VAL A 317 -3.72 4.06 -26.06
C VAL A 317 -4.43 2.74 -25.74
N GLN A 318 -5.17 2.16 -26.69
CA GLN A 318 -5.86 0.88 -26.51
C GLN A 318 -4.90 -0.26 -26.17
N ARG A 319 -3.69 -0.31 -26.80
CA ARG A 319 -2.67 -1.30 -26.46
C ARG A 319 -2.18 -1.16 -25.02
N TYR A 320 -1.94 0.07 -24.54
CA TYR A 320 -1.57 0.31 -23.15
C TYR A 320 -2.72 -0.01 -22.19
N ASN A 321 -3.95 0.36 -22.53
CA ASN A 321 -5.13 0.01 -21.74
C ASN A 321 -5.30 -1.51 -21.60
N LYS A 322 -5.00 -2.27 -22.66
CA LYS A 322 -5.00 -3.73 -22.57
C LYS A 322 -3.94 -4.23 -21.58
N ILE A 323 -2.71 -3.68 -21.60
CA ILE A 323 -1.65 -4.05 -20.65
C ILE A 323 -2.10 -3.73 -19.21
N ILE A 324 -2.66 -2.53 -18.98
CA ILE A 324 -3.16 -2.11 -17.66
C ILE A 324 -4.28 -3.04 -17.19
N TYR A 325 -5.25 -3.34 -18.06
CA TYR A 325 -6.35 -4.24 -17.77
C TYR A 325 -5.88 -5.67 -17.49
N ASP A 326 -4.96 -6.19 -18.31
CA ASP A 326 -4.42 -7.55 -18.12
C ASP A 326 -3.67 -7.68 -16.78
N ASN A 327 -3.02 -6.60 -16.31
CA ASN A 327 -2.33 -6.55 -15.02
C ASN A 327 -3.28 -6.38 -13.82
N ALA A 328 -4.48 -5.85 -14.03
CA ALA A 328 -5.48 -5.68 -12.96
C ALA A 328 -5.78 -7.00 -12.25
N LYS A 329 -5.92 -6.96 -10.93
CA LYS A 329 -6.23 -8.14 -10.10
C LYS A 329 -7.72 -8.27 -9.87
N GLU A 330 -8.37 -7.22 -9.40
CA GLU A 330 -9.80 -7.22 -9.08
C GLU A 330 -10.62 -6.36 -10.05
N PHE A 331 -10.10 -5.18 -10.43
CA PHE A 331 -10.85 -4.25 -11.26
C PHE A 331 -9.98 -3.27 -12.04
N ALA A 332 -10.60 -2.68 -13.08
CA ALA A 332 -10.09 -1.49 -13.77
C ALA A 332 -11.06 -0.32 -13.61
N ILE A 333 -10.52 0.90 -13.54
CA ILE A 333 -11.27 2.16 -13.53
C ILE A 333 -11.22 2.76 -14.93
N ILE A 334 -12.39 2.97 -15.50
CA ILE A 334 -12.59 3.45 -16.88
C ILE A 334 -13.11 4.89 -16.83
N ASN A 335 -12.77 5.70 -17.84
CA ASN A 335 -13.27 7.09 -17.91
C ASN A 335 -14.66 7.18 -18.55
#